data_c3504f187630e984a885066861c168e9
#
_entry.id   c3504f187630e984a885066861c168e9
#
_cell.length_a   1.000
_cell.length_b   1.000
_cell.length_c   1.000
_cell.angle_alpha   90.00
_cell.angle_beta   90.00
_cell.angle_gamma   90.00
#
_symmetry.space_group_name_H-M   'P 1'
#
loop_
_entity.id
_entity.type
_entity.pdbx_description
1 polymer ?
#
loop_
_entity_poly.entity_id
_entity_poly.type
_entity_poly.pdbx_seq_one_letter_code
_entity_poly.pdbx_strand_id
1 'polypeptide(L)'
;MKEITLKEWSAYLPYGLICEVKDQGRIEIDTLFGVYDSKELLFHNIVEFYQGFESVKPILYDLSWLKRNEFREEILIYFKSLGIDAEIVIYDSGNDIENDFTLLVNYRLMGETFTDALINRGSTEETPRRFFEWLCKNHVNVFNLPDELIVRVTEDFNPYK
;
A
#
# COMPACT_ATOMS: atom_id res chain seq x y z
N MET A 1 -18.11 13.77 1.04
CA MET A 1 -16.96 13.24 0.27
C MET A 1 -16.04 12.54 1.26
N LYS A 2 -15.60 11.30 0.97
CA LYS A 2 -14.66 10.60 1.85
C LYS A 2 -13.30 11.32 1.76
N GLU A 3 -12.70 11.62 2.91
CA GLU A 3 -11.35 12.18 2.99
C GLU A 3 -10.41 11.13 3.58
N ILE A 4 -9.12 11.20 3.23
CA ILE A 4 -8.10 10.33 3.83
C ILE A 4 -7.90 10.78 5.28
N THR A 5 -8.03 9.85 6.20
CA THR A 5 -7.92 10.12 7.64
C THR A 5 -6.46 10.24 8.09
N LEU A 6 -6.24 10.86 9.25
CA LEU A 6 -4.92 10.90 9.89
C LEU A 6 -4.30 9.50 10.07
N LYS A 7 -5.11 8.50 10.43
CA LYS A 7 -4.67 7.11 10.56
C LYS A 7 -4.14 6.54 9.25
N GLU A 8 -4.87 6.78 8.15
CA GLU A 8 -4.49 6.31 6.82
C GLU A 8 -3.19 6.99 6.34
N TRP A 9 -3.05 8.31 6.50
CA TRP A 9 -1.81 9.02 6.19
C TRP A 9 -0.63 8.51 7.01
N SER A 10 -0.81 8.38 8.33
CA SER A 10 0.26 8.00 9.26
C SER A 10 0.78 6.58 9.03
N ALA A 11 -0.03 5.68 8.47
CA ALA A 11 0.40 4.32 8.17
C ALA A 11 1.52 4.25 7.13
N TYR A 12 1.57 5.20 6.20
CA TYR A 12 2.59 5.24 5.14
C TYR A 12 3.74 6.21 5.44
N LEU A 13 3.56 7.14 6.37
CA LEU A 13 4.52 8.21 6.64
C LEU A 13 5.96 7.73 6.88
N PRO A 14 6.21 6.65 7.65
CA PRO A 14 7.57 6.20 7.92
C PRO A 14 8.33 5.66 6.70
N TYR A 15 7.63 5.47 5.58
CA TYR A 15 8.13 4.71 4.43
C TYR A 15 8.35 5.55 3.17
N GLY A 16 8.34 6.87 3.30
CA GLY A 16 8.61 7.77 2.16
C GLY A 16 7.50 7.76 1.12
N LEU A 17 6.25 7.92 1.57
CA LEU A 17 5.10 7.99 0.68
C LEU A 17 5.22 9.14 -0.30
N ILE A 18 5.14 8.84 -1.59
CA ILE A 18 5.12 9.83 -2.66
C ILE A 18 3.68 10.23 -2.96
N CYS A 19 3.45 11.53 -3.12
CA CYS A 19 2.14 12.11 -3.38
C CYS A 19 2.15 12.97 -4.63
N GLU A 20 1.03 12.98 -5.33
CA GLU A 20 0.69 14.00 -6.28
C GLU A 20 0.05 15.18 -5.53
N VAL A 21 0.63 16.36 -5.68
CA VAL A 21 0.17 17.59 -5.05
C VAL A 21 -0.27 18.56 -6.14
N LYS A 22 -1.53 18.97 -6.08
CA LYS A 22 -2.06 19.97 -7.00
C LYS A 22 -2.28 21.29 -6.29
N ASP A 23 -1.63 22.34 -6.78
CA ASP A 23 -1.78 23.71 -6.30
C ASP A 23 -1.79 24.72 -7.44
N GLN A 24 -2.73 25.65 -7.42
CA GLN A 24 -2.90 26.73 -8.43
C GLN A 24 -2.80 26.24 -9.89
N GLY A 25 -3.36 25.04 -10.14
CA GLY A 25 -3.34 24.40 -11.47
C GLY A 25 -2.02 23.74 -11.85
N ARG A 26 -1.01 23.72 -10.95
CA ARG A 26 0.24 22.97 -11.12
C ARG A 26 0.12 21.61 -10.43
N ILE A 27 0.74 20.61 -11.01
CA ILE A 27 0.86 19.28 -10.44
C ILE A 27 2.34 19.02 -10.15
N GLU A 28 2.66 18.73 -8.91
CA GLU A 28 4.00 18.36 -8.47
C GLU A 28 3.96 16.98 -7.79
N ILE A 29 5.08 16.26 -7.88
CA ILE A 29 5.26 14.97 -7.22
C ILE A 29 6.29 15.15 -6.12
N ASP A 30 5.92 14.87 -4.89
CA ASP A 30 6.81 15.05 -3.74
C ASP A 30 6.60 13.98 -2.66
N THR A 31 7.59 13.83 -1.80
CA THR A 31 7.57 12.85 -0.71
C THR A 31 7.02 13.46 0.56
N LEU A 32 6.00 12.82 1.11
CA LEU A 32 5.41 13.16 2.41
C LEU A 32 6.39 12.83 3.54
N PHE A 33 6.69 13.79 4.41
CA PHE A 33 7.53 13.56 5.57
C PHE A 33 6.89 13.91 6.92
N GLY A 34 5.76 14.57 6.93
CA GLY A 34 5.04 14.92 8.15
C GLY A 34 3.54 15.01 7.93
N VAL A 35 2.79 14.68 8.98
CA VAL A 35 1.33 14.79 9.05
C VAL A 35 0.98 15.38 10.41
N TYR A 36 0.40 16.57 10.43
CA TYR A 36 -0.12 17.18 11.66
C TYR A 36 -1.57 16.78 11.92
N ASP A 37 -2.38 16.89 10.88
CA ASP A 37 -3.74 16.36 10.87
C ASP A 37 -4.10 15.94 9.43
N SER A 38 -5.33 15.53 9.17
CA SER A 38 -5.74 15.08 7.84
C SER A 38 -5.65 16.14 6.73
N LYS A 39 -5.40 17.39 7.09
CA LYS A 39 -5.36 18.55 6.18
C LYS A 39 -4.01 19.25 6.17
N GLU A 40 -3.17 19.02 7.17
CA GLU A 40 -1.85 19.63 7.30
C GLU A 40 -0.76 18.61 7.03
N LEU A 41 -0.32 18.54 5.77
CA LEU A 41 0.71 17.63 5.28
C LEU A 41 1.99 18.39 4.97
N LEU A 42 3.13 17.80 5.27
CA LEU A 42 4.45 18.38 5.03
C LEU A 42 5.20 17.55 3.97
N PHE A 43 5.80 18.24 3.00
CA PHE A 43 6.53 17.65 1.89
C PHE A 43 8.00 18.08 1.89
N HIS A 44 8.87 17.29 1.26
CA HIS A 44 10.32 17.53 1.26
C HIS A 44 10.75 18.75 0.47
N ASN A 45 10.19 18.94 -0.72
CA ASN A 45 10.62 19.99 -1.65
C ASN A 45 9.65 21.16 -1.72
N ILE A 46 8.40 20.92 -1.36
CA ILE A 46 7.38 21.95 -1.35
C ILE A 46 7.47 22.67 0.00
N VAL A 47 8.09 23.85 0.01
CA VAL A 47 8.49 24.60 1.23
C VAL A 47 7.33 25.37 1.87
N GLU A 48 6.16 25.41 1.25
CA GLU A 48 5.05 26.19 1.76
C GLU A 48 4.22 25.41 2.78
N PHE A 49 3.97 26.03 3.93
CA PHE A 49 3.06 25.50 4.96
C PHE A 49 1.62 25.49 4.44
N TYR A 50 0.98 24.34 4.51
CA TYR A 50 -0.26 24.10 3.82
C TYR A 50 -1.50 24.30 4.66
N GLN A 51 -2.14 25.37 4.38
CA GLN A 51 -3.58 25.53 4.44
C GLN A 51 -4.03 25.81 2.99
N GLY A 52 -4.29 24.78 2.19
CA GLY A 52 -4.97 25.04 0.95
C GLY A 52 -4.47 24.47 -0.35
N PHE A 53 -3.86 23.27 -0.39
CA PHE A 53 -3.76 22.55 -1.68
C PHE A 53 -5.15 22.32 -2.28
N GLU A 54 -5.27 22.43 -3.59
CA GLU A 54 -6.47 22.02 -4.30
C GLU A 54 -6.73 20.53 -4.09
N SER A 55 -5.67 19.72 -4.13
CA SER A 55 -5.72 18.30 -3.79
C SER A 55 -4.35 17.72 -3.47
N VAL A 56 -4.32 16.72 -2.60
CA VAL A 56 -3.16 15.86 -2.34
C VAL A 56 -3.64 14.43 -2.45
N LYS A 57 -2.99 13.63 -3.30
CA LYS A 57 -3.31 12.24 -3.51
C LYS A 57 -2.07 11.36 -3.31
N PRO A 58 -2.08 10.38 -2.39
CA PRO A 58 -1.01 9.41 -2.29
C PRO A 58 -0.94 8.58 -3.58
N ILE A 59 0.28 8.26 -4.01
CA ILE A 59 0.52 7.37 -5.14
C ILE A 59 0.70 5.97 -4.58
N LEU A 60 -0.20 5.06 -4.90
CA LEU A 60 -0.23 3.73 -4.28
C LEU A 60 -0.35 2.62 -5.33
N TYR A 61 0.27 1.48 -5.03
CA TYR A 61 0.01 0.24 -5.76
C TYR A 61 -1.39 -0.25 -5.42
N ASP A 62 -2.14 -0.63 -6.44
CA ASP A 62 -3.38 -1.37 -6.25
C ASP A 62 -3.12 -2.73 -5.58
N LEU A 63 -4.07 -3.22 -4.79
CA LEU A 63 -3.91 -4.49 -4.08
C LEU A 63 -3.69 -5.66 -5.06
N SER A 64 -4.23 -5.60 -6.27
CA SER A 64 -4.05 -6.61 -7.33
C SER A 64 -2.59 -6.81 -7.76
N TRP A 65 -1.70 -5.83 -7.51
CA TRP A 65 -0.27 -5.98 -7.78
C TRP A 65 0.37 -7.14 -7.01
N LEU A 66 -0.20 -7.52 -5.85
CA LEU A 66 0.27 -8.67 -5.06
C LEU A 66 0.14 -10.01 -5.83
N LYS A 67 -0.68 -10.07 -6.87
CA LYS A 67 -0.78 -11.23 -7.77
C LYS A 67 0.40 -11.34 -8.74
N ARG A 68 1.16 -10.27 -8.95
CA ARG A 68 2.30 -10.25 -9.88
C ARG A 68 3.51 -10.98 -9.31
N ASN A 69 4.28 -11.62 -10.16
CA ASN A 69 5.45 -12.40 -9.76
C ASN A 69 6.48 -11.57 -8.97
N GLU A 70 6.70 -10.32 -9.36
CA GLU A 70 7.63 -9.41 -8.66
C GLU A 70 7.26 -9.25 -7.18
N PHE A 71 6.00 -8.96 -6.87
CA PHE A 71 5.54 -8.84 -5.48
C PHE A 71 5.53 -10.18 -4.74
N ARG A 72 5.22 -11.28 -5.43
CA ARG A 72 5.28 -12.62 -4.83
C ARG A 72 6.71 -12.97 -4.40
N GLU A 73 7.71 -12.66 -5.22
CA GLU A 73 9.12 -12.83 -4.87
C GLU A 73 9.51 -11.97 -3.67
N GLU A 74 9.09 -10.71 -3.61
CA GLU A 74 9.31 -9.83 -2.46
C GLU A 74 8.66 -10.36 -1.17
N ILE A 75 7.45 -10.92 -1.26
CA ILE A 75 6.79 -11.55 -0.12
C ILE A 75 7.59 -12.78 0.36
N LEU A 76 8.09 -13.62 -0.55
CA LEU A 76 8.93 -14.76 -0.19
C LEU A 76 10.25 -14.32 0.47
N ILE A 77 10.88 -13.26 -0.03
CA ILE A 77 12.08 -12.65 0.58
C ILE A 77 11.75 -12.16 1.99
N TYR A 78 10.59 -11.52 2.19
CA TYR A 78 10.14 -11.08 3.51
C TYR A 78 10.03 -12.26 4.48
N PHE A 79 9.34 -13.35 4.13
CA PHE A 79 9.24 -14.54 5.00
C PHE A 79 10.61 -15.19 5.26
N LYS A 80 11.46 -15.27 4.25
CA LYS A 80 12.82 -15.78 4.40
C LYS A 80 13.66 -14.94 5.37
N SER A 81 13.47 -13.62 5.37
CA SER A 81 14.14 -12.71 6.33
C SER A 81 13.73 -12.97 7.78
N LEU A 82 12.53 -13.55 8.00
CA LEU A 82 12.04 -13.99 9.30
C LEU A 82 12.48 -15.43 9.66
N GLY A 83 13.30 -16.07 8.82
CA GLY A 83 13.70 -17.46 8.99
C GLY A 83 12.61 -18.49 8.66
N ILE A 84 11.59 -18.07 7.89
CA ILE A 84 10.43 -18.89 7.54
C ILE A 84 10.55 -19.30 6.06
N ASP A 85 10.52 -20.60 5.80
CA ASP A 85 10.40 -21.17 4.47
C ASP A 85 8.90 -21.25 4.12
N ALA A 86 8.48 -20.47 3.14
CA ALA A 86 7.09 -20.24 2.83
C ALA A 86 6.77 -20.46 1.36
N GLU A 87 5.53 -20.85 1.08
CA GLU A 87 4.92 -20.94 -0.23
C GLU A 87 3.72 -19.99 -0.32
N ILE A 88 3.63 -19.22 -1.39
CA ILE A 88 2.51 -18.31 -1.64
C ILE A 88 1.49 -18.99 -2.55
N VAL A 89 0.24 -19.00 -2.11
CA VAL A 89 -0.90 -19.49 -2.90
C VAL A 89 -1.91 -18.37 -3.09
N ILE A 90 -2.31 -18.15 -4.33
CA ILE A 90 -3.31 -17.12 -4.69
C ILE A 90 -4.53 -17.81 -5.25
N TYR A 91 -5.68 -17.53 -4.65
CA TYR A 91 -6.99 -17.91 -5.16
C TYR A 91 -7.68 -16.67 -5.72
N ASP A 92 -7.82 -16.62 -7.03
CA ASP A 92 -8.63 -15.59 -7.70
C ASP A 92 -10.07 -16.09 -7.77
N SER A 93 -11.03 -15.22 -7.44
CA SER A 93 -12.46 -15.60 -7.45
C SER A 93 -12.99 -15.88 -8.85
N GLY A 94 -12.23 -15.48 -9.90
CA GLY A 94 -12.66 -15.58 -11.29
C GLY A 94 -13.77 -14.60 -11.68
N ASN A 95 -14.15 -13.71 -10.77
CA ASN A 95 -15.04 -12.60 -11.06
C ASN A 95 -14.23 -11.44 -11.64
N ASP A 96 -14.85 -10.60 -12.46
CA ASP A 96 -14.22 -9.39 -13.05
C ASP A 96 -13.89 -8.30 -12.00
N ILE A 97 -13.97 -8.62 -10.70
CA ILE A 97 -13.62 -7.73 -9.60
C ILE A 97 -12.11 -7.84 -9.35
N GLU A 98 -11.39 -6.81 -9.72
CA GLU A 98 -9.91 -6.77 -9.76
C GLU A 98 -9.24 -7.17 -8.42
N ASN A 99 -9.83 -6.81 -7.29
CA ASN A 99 -9.29 -7.07 -5.96
C ASN A 99 -9.97 -8.23 -5.21
N ASP A 100 -10.86 -9.00 -5.84
CA ASP A 100 -11.49 -10.16 -5.19
C ASP A 100 -10.60 -11.41 -5.31
N PHE A 101 -9.51 -11.42 -4.55
CA PHE A 101 -8.61 -12.57 -4.45
C PHE A 101 -8.24 -12.86 -2.99
N THR A 102 -7.79 -14.09 -2.74
CA THR A 102 -7.25 -14.51 -1.45
C THR A 102 -5.79 -14.89 -1.62
N LEU A 103 -4.92 -14.29 -0.82
CA LEU A 103 -3.49 -14.58 -0.76
C LEU A 103 -3.20 -15.34 0.53
N LEU A 104 -2.79 -16.59 0.39
CA LEU A 104 -2.40 -17.47 1.49
C LEU A 104 -0.89 -17.65 1.52
N VAL A 105 -0.36 -17.84 2.70
CA VAL A 105 1.00 -18.33 2.92
C VAL A 105 0.96 -19.68 3.60
N ASN A 106 1.61 -20.68 3.00
CA ASN A 106 1.88 -21.97 3.62
C ASN A 106 3.31 -21.98 4.13
N TYR A 107 3.54 -22.35 5.38
CA TYR A 107 4.87 -22.41 5.96
C TYR A 107 5.01 -23.55 6.96
N ARG A 108 6.26 -23.95 7.21
CA ARG A 108 6.59 -24.96 8.23
C ARG A 108 7.23 -24.31 9.44
N LEU A 109 6.73 -24.69 10.61
CA LEU A 109 7.30 -24.31 11.90
C LEU A 109 7.31 -25.53 12.81
N MET A 110 8.48 -25.86 13.37
CA MET A 110 8.66 -27.02 14.29
C MET A 110 8.12 -28.35 13.73
N GLY A 111 8.24 -28.56 12.41
CA GLY A 111 7.79 -29.78 11.74
C GLY A 111 6.31 -29.82 11.36
N GLU A 112 5.52 -28.82 11.77
CA GLU A 112 4.11 -28.68 11.41
C GLU A 112 3.94 -27.69 10.27
N THR A 113 2.90 -27.91 9.47
CA THR A 113 2.52 -27.01 8.36
C THR A 113 1.37 -26.11 8.79
N PHE A 114 1.55 -24.82 8.60
CA PHE A 114 0.56 -23.79 8.90
C PHE A 114 0.16 -23.08 7.60
N THR A 115 -1.07 -22.59 7.58
CA THR A 115 -1.61 -21.76 6.49
C THR A 115 -2.25 -20.52 7.08
N ASP A 116 -1.75 -19.35 6.70
CA ASP A 116 -2.32 -18.07 7.11
C ASP A 116 -2.83 -17.30 5.89
N ALA A 117 -3.99 -16.65 6.04
CA ALA A 117 -4.48 -15.71 5.07
C ALA A 117 -3.83 -14.35 5.27
N LEU A 118 -3.07 -13.89 4.29
CA LEU A 118 -2.47 -12.55 4.28
C LEU A 118 -3.46 -11.51 3.76
N ILE A 119 -4.21 -11.87 2.73
CA ILE A 119 -5.31 -11.10 2.16
C ILE A 119 -6.50 -12.05 2.01
N ASN A 120 -7.65 -11.66 2.48
CA ASN A 120 -8.86 -12.47 2.38
C ASN A 120 -9.92 -11.74 1.55
N ARG A 121 -10.20 -12.25 0.34
CA ARG A 121 -11.17 -11.67 -0.60
C ARG A 121 -10.98 -10.15 -0.82
N GLY A 122 -9.73 -9.75 -1.03
CA GLY A 122 -9.37 -8.34 -1.23
C GLY A 122 -9.43 -7.47 0.02
N SER A 123 -9.63 -8.05 1.21
CA SER A 123 -9.65 -7.34 2.48
C SER A 123 -8.34 -7.51 3.24
N THR A 124 -7.88 -6.42 3.86
CA THR A 124 -6.72 -6.39 4.76
C THR A 124 -7.10 -6.36 6.24
N GLU A 125 -8.39 -6.47 6.59
CA GLU A 125 -8.87 -6.33 7.97
C GLU A 125 -8.29 -7.38 8.92
N GLU A 126 -8.09 -8.61 8.43
CA GLU A 126 -7.53 -9.73 9.20
C GLU A 126 -6.04 -9.96 8.89
N THR A 127 -5.41 -9.09 8.12
CA THR A 127 -4.00 -9.20 7.75
C THR A 127 -3.12 -9.14 9.01
N PRO A 128 -2.17 -10.09 9.21
CA PRO A 128 -1.25 -10.04 10.34
C PRO A 128 -0.49 -8.71 10.38
N ARG A 129 -0.35 -8.12 11.58
CA ARG A 129 0.18 -6.76 11.76
C ARG A 129 1.52 -6.54 11.05
N ARG A 130 2.46 -7.47 11.17
CA ARG A 130 3.78 -7.33 10.52
C ARG A 130 3.70 -7.34 9.00
N PHE A 131 2.78 -8.13 8.45
CA PHE A 131 2.57 -8.15 7.02
C PHE A 131 1.81 -6.89 6.54
N PHE A 132 0.88 -6.40 7.34
CA PHE A 132 0.23 -5.11 7.08
C PHE A 132 1.25 -3.96 7.03
N GLU A 133 2.20 -3.91 7.98
CA GLU A 133 3.30 -2.95 7.98
C GLU A 133 4.19 -3.11 6.74
N TRP A 134 4.46 -4.35 6.30
CA TRP A 134 5.19 -4.63 5.07
C TRP A 134 4.43 -4.10 3.82
N LEU A 135 3.12 -4.27 3.76
CA LEU A 135 2.29 -3.72 2.68
C LEU A 135 2.37 -2.18 2.64
N CYS A 136 2.26 -1.51 3.80
CA CYS A 136 2.42 -0.06 3.89
C CYS A 136 3.82 0.40 3.43
N LYS A 137 4.86 -0.33 3.82
CA LYS A 137 6.25 -0.06 3.39
C LYS A 137 6.42 -0.17 1.87
N ASN A 138 5.67 -1.04 1.23
CA ASN A 138 5.66 -1.21 -0.22
C ASN A 138 4.57 -0.37 -0.91
N HIS A 139 4.00 0.60 -0.22
CA HIS A 139 3.03 1.57 -0.74
C HIS A 139 1.78 0.92 -1.38
N VAL A 140 1.35 -0.22 -0.85
CA VAL A 140 0.12 -0.90 -1.29
C VAL A 140 -1.10 -0.22 -0.67
N ASN A 141 -2.18 -0.07 -1.43
CA ASN A 141 -3.44 0.53 -0.97
C ASN A 141 -4.19 -0.39 0.01
N VAL A 142 -3.67 -0.51 1.23
CA VAL A 142 -4.21 -1.41 2.28
C VAL A 142 -5.55 -0.97 2.85
N PHE A 143 -5.91 0.30 2.70
CA PHE A 143 -7.17 0.85 3.18
C PHE A 143 -8.27 0.83 2.12
N ASN A 144 -7.98 0.27 0.95
CA ASN A 144 -8.89 0.24 -0.19
C ASN A 144 -9.48 1.63 -0.49
N LEU A 145 -8.60 2.63 -0.51
CA LEU A 145 -8.97 4.00 -0.83
C LEU A 145 -9.46 4.08 -2.27
N PRO A 146 -10.57 4.79 -2.54
CA PRO A 146 -11.12 4.89 -3.87
C PRO A 146 -10.25 5.76 -4.80
N ASP A 147 -10.39 5.58 -6.11
CA ASP A 147 -9.56 6.20 -7.14
C ASP A 147 -9.59 7.73 -7.14
N GLU A 148 -10.66 8.32 -6.68
CA GLU A 148 -10.74 9.78 -6.54
C GLU A 148 -9.79 10.33 -5.47
N LEU A 149 -9.35 9.51 -4.52
CA LEU A 149 -8.46 9.89 -3.41
C LEU A 149 -7.00 9.52 -3.64
N ILE A 150 -6.70 8.67 -4.60
CA ILE A 150 -5.34 8.19 -4.87
C ILE A 150 -4.92 8.40 -6.32
N VAL A 151 -3.63 8.28 -6.58
CA VAL A 151 -3.09 8.02 -7.91
C VAL A 151 -2.57 6.59 -7.93
N ARG A 152 -3.06 5.78 -8.86
CA ARG A 152 -2.60 4.39 -8.99
C ARG A 152 -1.26 4.32 -9.67
N VAL A 153 -0.36 3.52 -9.14
CA VAL A 153 0.85 3.11 -9.85
C VAL A 153 0.47 2.26 -11.05
N THR A 154 1.04 2.56 -12.20
CA THR A 154 0.88 1.81 -13.45
C THR A 154 2.24 1.39 -14.00
N GLU A 155 2.27 0.62 -15.08
CA GLU A 155 3.53 0.26 -15.74
C GLU A 155 4.25 1.48 -16.32
N ASP A 156 3.48 2.45 -16.82
CA ASP A 156 3.98 3.68 -17.42
C ASP A 156 4.30 4.78 -16.39
N PHE A 157 3.76 4.66 -15.18
CA PHE A 157 3.95 5.63 -14.10
C PHE A 157 4.22 4.94 -12.77
N ASN A 158 5.48 4.90 -12.38
CA ASN A 158 5.93 4.31 -11.14
C ASN A 158 7.06 5.15 -10.50
N PRO A 159 6.73 6.05 -9.56
CA PRO A 159 7.71 6.91 -8.93
C PRO A 159 8.59 6.21 -7.89
N TYR A 160 8.33 4.92 -7.60
CA TYR A 160 9.09 4.12 -6.63
C TYR A 160 10.18 3.25 -7.28
N LYS A 161 10.29 3.25 -8.61
CA LYS A 161 11.31 2.52 -9.37
C LYS A 161 12.45 3.40 -9.82
#